data_98ad83bb444939b6fafbe0c29475517a
#
_entry.id   98ad83bb444939b6fafbe0c29475517a
#
_cell.length_a   1.000
_cell.length_b   1.000
_cell.length_c   1.000
_cell.angle_alpha   90.00
_cell.angle_beta   90.00
_cell.angle_gamma   90.00
#
_symmetry.space_group_name_H-M   'P 1'
#
loop_
_entity.id
_entity.type
_entity.pdbx_description
1 polymer ?
#
loop_
_entity_poly.entity_id
_entity_poly.type
_entity_poly.pdbx_seq_one_letter_code
_entity_poly.pdbx_strand_id
1 'polypeptide(L)'
;DPISGIRLATFDEYKIYPANLFMTTKESQLRAIHQIEDDLTKEVAKFEEEGKMYEAKRLYERVTYDMEMIRELGHCSGIENYSRYFDGRNAGTRPYCLLDFFPDDFLIVIDESHVSVPQIRAMYGGDRARKTNLVEYGFRMESAFDNRPLKFEEFKELAKQVIYVSATPADYELVESEGIIVEQVIRPTGLLDPVIEVRPSLNQIDDLMEEIQQRIEK
;
A
#
# COMPACT_ATOMS: atom_id res chain seq x y z
N ASP A 1 28.35 -7.48 -9.81
CA ASP A 1 27.17 -8.35 -9.91
C ASP A 1 26.95 -9.06 -8.58
N PRO A 2 25.83 -8.84 -7.88
CA PRO A 2 25.58 -9.43 -6.56
C PRO A 2 25.36 -10.95 -6.61
N ILE A 3 25.03 -11.52 -7.75
CA ILE A 3 24.76 -12.96 -7.90
C ILE A 3 26.06 -13.73 -8.18
N SER A 4 26.86 -13.25 -9.13
CA SER A 4 28.08 -13.95 -9.56
C SER A 4 29.33 -13.51 -8.79
N GLY A 5 29.29 -12.43 -8.01
CA GLY A 5 30.46 -11.82 -7.37
C GLY A 5 31.45 -11.17 -8.34
N ILE A 6 31.17 -11.17 -9.64
CA ILE A 6 32.06 -10.63 -10.67
C ILE A 6 32.03 -9.10 -10.63
N ARG A 7 33.21 -8.47 -10.58
CA ARG A 7 33.33 -7.02 -10.70
C ARG A 7 33.02 -6.60 -12.14
N LEU A 8 31.97 -5.81 -12.34
CA LEU A 8 31.54 -5.32 -13.65
C LEU A 8 32.21 -4.00 -14.02
N ALA A 9 32.38 -3.10 -13.04
CA ALA A 9 33.01 -1.80 -13.23
C ALA A 9 33.63 -1.30 -11.93
N THR A 10 34.53 -0.30 -12.03
CA THR A 10 35.09 0.47 -10.90
C THR A 10 34.90 1.94 -11.22
N PHE A 11 34.47 2.71 -10.23
CA PHE A 11 34.25 4.15 -10.37
C PHE A 11 35.09 4.86 -9.29
N ASP A 12 35.73 5.97 -9.65
CA ASP A 12 36.44 6.84 -8.69
C ASP A 12 35.45 7.63 -7.85
N GLU A 13 34.31 8.02 -8.45
CA GLU A 13 33.19 8.68 -7.78
C GLU A 13 31.87 8.03 -8.24
N TYR A 14 30.95 7.83 -7.31
CA TYR A 14 29.60 7.35 -7.60
C TYR A 14 28.57 8.08 -6.77
N LYS A 15 27.55 8.63 -7.43
CA LYS A 15 26.47 9.34 -6.79
C LYS A 15 25.34 8.39 -6.43
N ILE A 16 25.10 8.21 -5.14
CA ILE A 16 23.97 7.44 -4.63
C ILE A 16 22.79 8.41 -4.43
N TYR A 17 21.71 8.15 -5.16
CA TYR A 17 20.47 8.92 -5.04
C TYR A 17 19.58 8.32 -3.96
N PRO A 18 18.81 9.14 -3.22
CA PRO A 18 17.82 8.61 -2.29
C PRO A 18 16.73 7.84 -3.06
N ALA A 19 16.29 6.73 -2.49
CA ALA A 19 15.16 5.95 -3.00
C ALA A 19 13.85 6.67 -2.67
N ASN A 20 13.41 7.56 -3.56
CA ASN A 20 12.13 8.26 -3.43
C ASN A 20 11.34 8.09 -4.73
N LEU A 21 10.11 7.59 -4.61
CA LEU A 21 9.23 7.30 -5.73
C LEU A 21 8.70 8.54 -6.47
N PHE A 22 8.72 9.71 -5.82
CA PHE A 22 8.15 10.95 -6.35
C PHE A 22 9.20 11.97 -6.76
N MET A 23 10.43 11.52 -7.02
CA MET A 23 11.46 12.38 -7.58
C MET A 23 11.22 12.58 -9.09
N THR A 24 11.18 13.85 -9.50
CA THR A 24 10.99 14.26 -10.89
C THR A 24 11.88 15.44 -11.24
N THR A 25 11.89 15.86 -12.51
CA THR A 25 12.61 17.07 -12.93
C THR A 25 11.98 18.32 -12.32
N LYS A 26 12.78 19.37 -12.13
CA LYS A 26 12.25 20.67 -11.63
C LYS A 26 11.11 21.21 -12.48
N GLU A 27 11.17 21.04 -13.78
CA GLU A 27 10.12 21.46 -14.68
C GLU A 27 8.81 20.70 -14.45
N SER A 28 8.88 19.38 -14.32
CA SER A 28 7.71 18.55 -14.02
C SER A 28 7.15 18.84 -12.63
N GLN A 29 8.03 19.10 -11.66
CA GLN A 29 7.65 19.50 -10.30
C GLN A 29 6.87 20.83 -10.30
N LEU A 30 7.36 21.85 -11.02
CA LEU A 30 6.68 23.15 -11.13
C LEU A 30 5.31 23.01 -11.81
N ARG A 31 5.21 22.21 -12.88
CA ARG A 31 3.92 21.93 -13.52
C ARG A 31 2.94 21.26 -12.56
N ALA A 32 3.41 20.26 -11.80
CA ALA A 32 2.58 19.59 -10.81
C ALA A 32 2.07 20.55 -9.74
N ILE A 33 2.95 21.43 -9.21
CA ILE A 33 2.57 22.44 -8.22
C ILE A 33 1.49 23.37 -8.76
N HIS A 34 1.63 23.90 -9.98
CA HIS A 34 0.60 24.77 -10.57
C HIS A 34 -0.75 24.05 -10.70
N GLN A 35 -0.75 22.80 -11.16
CA GLN A 35 -1.99 22.02 -11.26
C GLN A 35 -2.64 21.76 -9.90
N ILE A 36 -1.82 21.50 -8.86
CA ILE A 36 -2.30 21.31 -7.48
C ILE A 36 -2.92 22.62 -6.97
N GLU A 37 -2.30 23.77 -7.20
CA GLU A 37 -2.81 25.09 -6.78
C GLU A 37 -4.11 25.46 -7.49
N ASP A 38 -4.23 25.14 -8.79
CA ASP A 38 -5.46 25.33 -9.55
C ASP A 38 -6.60 24.47 -9.02
N ASP A 39 -6.33 23.19 -8.72
CA ASP A 39 -7.35 22.28 -8.17
C ASP A 39 -7.68 22.63 -6.71
N LEU A 40 -6.68 23.06 -5.91
CA LEU A 40 -6.92 23.57 -4.55
C LEU A 40 -7.91 24.74 -4.57
N THR A 41 -7.73 25.70 -5.47
CA THR A 41 -8.62 26.86 -5.58
C THR A 41 -10.06 26.42 -5.82
N LYS A 42 -10.28 25.42 -6.70
CA LYS A 42 -11.61 24.88 -7.00
C LYS A 42 -12.20 24.14 -5.80
N GLU A 43 -11.40 23.30 -5.12
CA GLU A 43 -11.87 22.53 -3.97
C GLU A 43 -12.19 23.42 -2.77
N VAL A 44 -11.39 24.48 -2.53
CA VAL A 44 -11.66 25.46 -1.48
C VAL A 44 -12.96 26.21 -1.77
N ALA A 45 -13.15 26.70 -3.01
CA ALA A 45 -14.39 27.37 -3.41
C ALA A 45 -15.63 26.47 -3.21
N LYS A 46 -15.52 25.19 -3.55
CA LYS A 46 -16.58 24.21 -3.31
C LYS A 46 -16.95 24.08 -1.82
N PHE A 47 -15.95 24.00 -0.93
CA PHE A 47 -16.21 23.97 0.51
C PHE A 47 -16.86 25.26 1.01
N GLU A 48 -16.44 26.42 0.50
CA GLU A 48 -17.03 27.72 0.86
C GLU A 48 -18.50 27.83 0.41
N GLU A 49 -18.81 27.39 -0.82
CA GLU A 49 -20.18 27.31 -1.34
C GLU A 49 -21.07 26.39 -0.52
N GLU A 50 -20.52 25.29 0.02
CA GLU A 50 -21.20 24.37 0.92
C GLU A 50 -21.31 24.91 2.37
N GLY A 51 -20.76 26.09 2.68
CA GLY A 51 -20.71 26.66 4.03
C GLY A 51 -19.71 26.01 4.98
N LYS A 52 -18.80 25.19 4.47
CA LYS A 52 -17.78 24.45 5.24
C LYS A 52 -16.48 25.27 5.36
N MET A 53 -16.57 26.41 6.02
CA MET A 53 -15.45 27.38 6.10
C MET A 53 -14.21 26.84 6.83
N TYR A 54 -14.40 25.95 7.83
CA TYR A 54 -13.28 25.37 8.57
C TYR A 54 -12.54 24.34 7.73
N GLU A 55 -13.23 23.55 6.93
CA GLU A 55 -12.69 22.59 6.00
C GLU A 55 -11.92 23.29 4.88
N ALA A 56 -12.51 24.35 4.30
CA ALA A 56 -11.89 25.20 3.29
C ALA A 56 -10.55 25.77 3.80
N LYS A 57 -10.57 26.39 4.98
CA LYS A 57 -9.38 26.98 5.59
C LYS A 57 -8.31 25.92 5.85
N ARG A 58 -8.69 24.79 6.44
CA ARG A 58 -7.76 23.69 6.76
C ARG A 58 -7.10 23.13 5.51
N LEU A 59 -7.89 22.90 4.46
CA LEU A 59 -7.38 22.40 3.19
C LEU A 59 -6.38 23.38 2.58
N TYR A 60 -6.75 24.67 2.53
CA TYR A 60 -5.90 25.72 2.00
C TYR A 60 -4.56 25.81 2.74
N GLU A 61 -4.58 25.91 4.07
CA GLU A 61 -3.37 26.02 4.89
C GLU A 61 -2.47 24.78 4.72
N ARG A 62 -3.06 23.59 4.73
CA ARG A 62 -2.31 22.34 4.57
C ARG A 62 -1.64 22.22 3.22
N VAL A 63 -2.38 22.43 2.14
CA VAL A 63 -1.83 22.26 0.79
C VAL A 63 -0.83 23.34 0.45
N THR A 64 -1.07 24.60 0.86
CA THR A 64 -0.10 25.69 0.68
C THR A 64 1.23 25.36 1.37
N TYR A 65 1.19 24.89 2.60
CA TYR A 65 2.39 24.44 3.31
C TYR A 65 3.09 23.28 2.59
N ASP A 66 2.34 22.28 2.12
CA ASP A 66 2.90 21.15 1.37
C ASP A 66 3.58 21.62 0.07
N MET A 67 3.01 22.61 -0.63
CA MET A 67 3.60 23.21 -1.85
C MET A 67 4.89 23.99 -1.56
N GLU A 68 4.94 24.71 -0.46
CA GLU A 68 6.17 25.38 -0.02
C GLU A 68 7.29 24.35 0.28
N MET A 69 6.96 23.28 1.01
CA MET A 69 7.90 22.21 1.30
C MET A 69 8.42 21.54 0.03
N ILE A 70 7.56 21.28 -0.96
CA ILE A 70 7.96 20.69 -2.23
C ILE A 70 8.86 21.65 -3.02
N ARG A 71 8.58 22.97 -3.02
CA ARG A 71 9.42 23.98 -3.71
C ARG A 71 10.83 24.05 -3.11
N GLU A 72 10.91 24.08 -1.78
CA GLU A 72 12.18 24.28 -1.06
C GLU A 72 13.00 23.00 -0.91
N LEU A 73 12.36 21.90 -0.53
CA LEU A 73 13.01 20.64 -0.19
C LEU A 73 12.84 19.53 -1.23
N GLY A 74 11.97 19.73 -2.22
CA GLY A 74 11.66 18.71 -3.23
C GLY A 74 10.68 17.63 -2.77
N HIS A 75 10.20 17.68 -1.52
CA HIS A 75 9.25 16.71 -0.98
C HIS A 75 8.42 17.31 0.17
N CYS A 76 7.29 16.67 0.48
CA CYS A 76 6.51 16.94 1.70
C CYS A 76 6.04 15.64 2.34
N SER A 77 5.60 15.70 3.60
CA SER A 77 4.94 14.56 4.25
C SER A 77 3.58 14.30 3.61
N GLY A 78 3.38 13.10 3.08
CA GLY A 78 2.16 12.72 2.38
C GLY A 78 2.16 13.12 0.90
N ILE A 79 3.33 13.30 0.29
CA ILE A 79 3.49 13.64 -1.14
C ILE A 79 2.75 12.66 -2.06
N GLU A 80 2.55 11.42 -1.62
CA GLU A 80 1.78 10.40 -2.34
C GLU A 80 0.33 10.81 -2.62
N ASN A 81 -0.25 11.71 -1.83
CA ASN A 81 -1.60 12.24 -2.06
C ASN A 81 -1.69 13.13 -3.29
N TYR A 82 -0.55 13.57 -3.80
CA TYR A 82 -0.40 14.39 -5.01
C TYR A 82 0.17 13.58 -6.19
N SER A 83 0.31 12.25 -6.06
CA SER A 83 1.03 11.39 -7.01
C SER A 83 0.59 11.57 -8.47
N ARG A 84 -0.72 11.72 -8.73
CA ARG A 84 -1.24 11.88 -10.10
C ARG A 84 -0.67 13.08 -10.85
N TYR A 85 -0.33 14.16 -10.14
CA TYR A 85 0.23 15.36 -10.76
C TYR A 85 1.71 15.18 -11.13
N PHE A 86 2.44 14.37 -10.37
CA PHE A 86 3.85 14.10 -10.63
C PHE A 86 4.07 13.09 -11.75
N ASP A 87 3.19 12.10 -11.88
CA ASP A 87 3.27 11.06 -12.92
C ASP A 87 2.37 11.35 -14.14
N GLY A 88 1.60 12.45 -14.12
CA GLY A 88 0.79 12.91 -15.24
C GLY A 88 -0.46 12.07 -15.51
N ARG A 89 -0.91 11.28 -14.53
CA ARG A 89 -2.14 10.48 -14.66
C ARG A 89 -3.39 11.34 -14.62
N ASN A 90 -4.41 10.89 -15.31
CA ASN A 90 -5.75 11.46 -15.20
C ASN A 90 -6.40 11.13 -13.84
N ALA A 91 -7.26 12.01 -13.35
CA ALA A 91 -8.07 11.75 -12.16
C ALA A 91 -8.86 10.44 -12.31
N GLY A 92 -8.95 9.66 -11.24
CA GLY A 92 -9.67 8.38 -11.19
C GLY A 92 -8.86 7.18 -11.70
N THR A 93 -7.72 7.39 -12.35
CA THR A 93 -6.88 6.27 -12.81
C THR A 93 -6.07 5.70 -11.64
N ARG A 94 -5.85 4.38 -11.65
CA ARG A 94 -5.02 3.74 -10.64
C ARG A 94 -3.55 4.10 -10.78
N PRO A 95 -2.77 4.13 -9.70
CA PRO A 95 -1.33 4.25 -9.80
C PRO A 95 -0.70 2.97 -10.37
N TYR A 96 0.53 3.11 -10.87
CA TYR A 96 1.35 1.95 -11.17
C TYR A 96 1.68 1.19 -9.88
N CYS A 97 1.69 -0.13 -9.97
CA CYS A 97 2.10 -1.01 -8.88
C CYS A 97 3.25 -1.92 -9.35
N LEU A 98 3.82 -2.70 -8.43
CA LEU A 98 4.93 -3.58 -8.75
C LEU A 98 4.62 -4.53 -9.92
N LEU A 99 3.37 -5.00 -10.03
CA LEU A 99 2.96 -5.93 -11.09
C LEU A 99 3.03 -5.33 -12.49
N ASP A 100 2.91 -4.01 -12.63
CA ASP A 100 3.01 -3.33 -13.94
C ASP A 100 4.43 -3.34 -14.52
N PHE A 101 5.44 -3.67 -13.71
CA PHE A 101 6.85 -3.72 -14.13
C PHE A 101 7.34 -5.12 -14.49
N PHE A 102 6.50 -6.13 -14.31
CA PHE A 102 6.81 -7.49 -14.76
C PHE A 102 6.49 -7.65 -16.26
N PRO A 103 7.16 -8.57 -16.96
CA PRO A 103 6.78 -8.94 -18.32
C PRO A 103 5.34 -9.51 -18.32
N ASP A 104 4.67 -9.47 -19.49
CA ASP A 104 3.28 -9.93 -19.61
C ASP A 104 3.08 -11.41 -19.26
N ASP A 105 4.12 -12.20 -19.34
CA ASP A 105 4.14 -13.63 -19.01
C ASP A 105 4.92 -13.85 -17.70
N PHE A 106 4.25 -13.62 -16.58
CA PHE A 106 4.79 -13.87 -15.25
C PHE A 106 3.85 -14.72 -14.41
N LEU A 107 4.42 -15.47 -13.48
CA LEU A 107 3.71 -16.31 -12.55
C LEU A 107 3.68 -15.67 -11.16
N ILE A 108 2.51 -15.59 -10.56
CA ILE A 108 2.35 -15.20 -9.17
C ILE A 108 2.20 -16.45 -8.31
N VAL A 109 2.98 -16.54 -7.25
CA VAL A 109 2.80 -17.55 -6.19
C VAL A 109 2.31 -16.82 -4.95
N ILE A 110 1.09 -17.12 -4.51
CA ILE A 110 0.47 -16.51 -3.33
C ILE A 110 0.58 -17.49 -2.17
N ASP A 111 1.50 -17.19 -1.26
CA ASP A 111 1.64 -17.96 -0.02
C ASP A 111 0.57 -17.58 0.98
N GLU A 112 0.15 -18.56 1.80
CA GLU A 112 -0.98 -18.42 2.73
C GLU A 112 -2.20 -17.76 2.08
N SER A 113 -2.57 -18.23 0.90
CA SER A 113 -3.56 -17.61 0.02
C SER A 113 -4.92 -17.40 0.69
N HIS A 114 -5.32 -18.32 1.58
CA HIS A 114 -6.56 -18.22 2.36
C HIS A 114 -6.63 -16.97 3.25
N VAL A 115 -5.48 -16.35 3.56
CA VAL A 115 -5.37 -15.09 4.30
C VAL A 115 -5.04 -13.93 3.36
N SER A 116 -4.08 -14.15 2.44
CA SER A 116 -3.56 -13.11 1.54
C SER A 116 -4.61 -12.60 0.56
N VAL A 117 -5.41 -13.49 -0.04
CA VAL A 117 -6.44 -13.11 -1.01
C VAL A 117 -7.55 -12.24 -0.38
N PRO A 118 -8.13 -12.60 0.78
CA PRO A 118 -9.06 -11.71 1.47
C PRO A 118 -8.47 -10.35 1.84
N GLN A 119 -7.19 -10.28 2.21
CA GLN A 119 -6.51 -9.00 2.49
C GLN A 119 -6.41 -8.14 1.23
N ILE A 120 -5.97 -8.70 0.11
CA ILE A 120 -5.92 -7.98 -1.17
C ILE A 120 -7.31 -7.43 -1.54
N ARG A 121 -8.35 -8.24 -1.36
CA ARG A 121 -9.74 -7.83 -1.62
C ARG A 121 -10.20 -6.67 -0.73
N ALA A 122 -9.79 -6.64 0.53
CA ALA A 122 -10.19 -5.62 1.49
C ALA A 122 -9.43 -4.29 1.37
N MET A 123 -8.21 -4.29 0.79
CA MET A 123 -7.31 -3.14 0.78
C MET A 123 -7.95 -1.87 0.19
N TYR A 124 -8.59 -1.98 -0.97
CA TYR A 124 -9.21 -0.82 -1.62
C TYR A 124 -10.33 -0.22 -0.78
N GLY A 125 -11.22 -1.04 -0.24
CA GLY A 125 -12.35 -0.58 0.59
C GLY A 125 -11.89 0.14 1.85
N GLY A 126 -10.91 -0.41 2.54
CA GLY A 126 -10.33 0.19 3.75
C GLY A 126 -9.64 1.54 3.48
N ASP A 127 -8.82 1.60 2.42
CA ASP A 127 -8.15 2.86 2.02
C ASP A 127 -9.17 3.92 1.60
N ARG A 128 -10.17 3.54 0.80
CA ARG A 128 -11.23 4.45 0.35
C ARG A 128 -12.02 5.02 1.52
N ALA A 129 -12.44 4.20 2.47
CA ALA A 129 -13.20 4.63 3.64
C ALA A 129 -12.41 5.63 4.49
N ARG A 130 -11.12 5.36 4.74
CA ARG A 130 -10.23 6.27 5.46
C ARG A 130 -10.08 7.61 4.74
N LYS A 131 -9.83 7.60 3.43
CA LYS A 131 -9.64 8.81 2.62
C LYS A 131 -10.90 9.62 2.46
N THR A 132 -12.07 8.99 2.42
CA THR A 132 -13.35 9.70 2.37
C THR A 132 -13.47 10.68 3.54
N ASN A 133 -13.19 10.24 4.75
CA ASN A 133 -13.20 11.13 5.91
C ASN A 133 -12.15 12.25 5.79
N LEU A 134 -10.94 11.92 5.33
CA LEU A 134 -9.86 12.93 5.19
C LEU A 134 -10.19 14.02 4.16
N VAL A 135 -10.84 13.66 3.07
CA VAL A 135 -11.26 14.61 2.03
C VAL A 135 -12.48 15.39 2.49
N GLU A 136 -13.51 14.72 3.01
CA GLU A 136 -14.76 15.33 3.44
C GLU A 136 -14.55 16.40 4.52
N TYR A 137 -13.58 16.19 5.41
CA TYR A 137 -13.24 17.15 6.47
C TYR A 137 -12.06 18.07 6.12
N GLY A 138 -11.67 18.19 4.86
CA GLY A 138 -10.64 19.13 4.40
C GLY A 138 -9.21 18.85 4.88
N PHE A 139 -8.88 17.60 5.23
CA PHE A 139 -7.51 17.20 5.58
C PHE A 139 -6.67 16.82 4.36
N ARG A 140 -7.32 16.47 3.24
CA ARG A 140 -6.68 16.10 1.97
C ARG A 140 -7.53 16.58 0.79
N MET A 141 -6.86 16.83 -0.34
CA MET A 141 -7.54 17.05 -1.61
C MET A 141 -8.15 15.77 -2.16
N GLU A 142 -9.12 15.87 -3.06
CA GLU A 142 -9.71 14.75 -3.78
C GLU A 142 -8.66 13.89 -4.51
N SER A 143 -7.54 14.49 -4.92
CA SER A 143 -6.40 13.78 -5.53
C SER A 143 -5.83 12.64 -4.67
N ALA A 144 -6.04 12.67 -3.37
CA ALA A 144 -5.65 11.58 -2.47
C ALA A 144 -6.31 10.24 -2.84
N PHE A 145 -7.49 10.27 -3.44
CA PHE A 145 -8.17 9.06 -3.92
C PHE A 145 -7.44 8.36 -5.07
N ASP A 146 -6.61 9.09 -5.81
CA ASP A 146 -5.89 8.56 -6.98
C ASP A 146 -4.60 7.81 -6.60
N ASN A 147 -4.13 7.95 -5.36
CA ASN A 147 -3.08 7.08 -4.80
C ASN A 147 -3.74 5.97 -3.97
N ARG A 148 -4.08 4.88 -4.61
CA ARG A 148 -4.88 3.82 -4.02
C ARG A 148 -4.33 2.43 -4.35
N PRO A 149 -4.58 1.42 -3.52
CA PRO A 149 -4.33 0.04 -3.90
C PRO A 149 -5.22 -0.37 -5.08
N LEU A 150 -4.86 -1.46 -5.73
CA LEU A 150 -5.69 -2.09 -6.75
C LEU A 150 -7.06 -2.46 -6.17
N LYS A 151 -8.09 -2.34 -7.00
CA LYS A 151 -9.33 -3.08 -6.77
C LYS A 151 -9.07 -4.56 -7.02
N PHE A 152 -9.86 -5.42 -6.42
CA PHE A 152 -9.66 -6.86 -6.57
C PHE A 152 -9.79 -7.32 -8.03
N GLU A 153 -10.69 -6.72 -8.79
CA GLU A 153 -10.87 -6.99 -10.21
C GLU A 153 -9.63 -6.58 -11.02
N GLU A 154 -9.05 -5.40 -10.72
CA GLU A 154 -7.81 -4.93 -11.36
C GLU A 154 -6.63 -5.87 -11.03
N PHE A 155 -6.57 -6.39 -9.80
CA PHE A 155 -5.58 -7.40 -9.44
C PHE A 155 -5.77 -8.68 -10.27
N LYS A 156 -6.98 -9.17 -10.43
CA LYS A 156 -7.27 -10.37 -11.25
C LYS A 156 -6.91 -10.18 -12.73
N GLU A 157 -7.10 -8.98 -13.27
CA GLU A 157 -6.71 -8.67 -14.65
C GLU A 157 -5.20 -8.73 -14.87
N LEU A 158 -4.40 -8.33 -13.87
CA LEU A 158 -2.93 -8.39 -13.91
C LEU A 158 -2.41 -9.79 -13.60
N ALA A 159 -3.07 -10.51 -12.69
CA ALA A 159 -2.68 -11.83 -12.19
C ALA A 159 -3.19 -12.95 -13.12
N LYS A 160 -2.60 -13.07 -14.31
CA LYS A 160 -3.04 -14.03 -15.34
C LYS A 160 -2.71 -15.49 -15.00
N GLN A 161 -1.61 -15.72 -14.32
CA GLN A 161 -1.13 -17.04 -13.90
C GLN A 161 -0.85 -17.01 -12.41
N VAL A 162 -1.58 -17.81 -11.64
CA VAL A 162 -1.48 -17.81 -10.19
C VAL A 162 -1.38 -19.23 -9.65
N ILE A 163 -0.45 -19.45 -8.72
CA ILE A 163 -0.42 -20.62 -7.86
C ILE A 163 -0.80 -20.18 -6.46
N TYR A 164 -1.87 -20.76 -5.93
CA TYR A 164 -2.28 -20.58 -4.54
C TYR A 164 -1.61 -21.62 -3.65
N VAL A 165 -0.91 -21.19 -2.62
CA VAL A 165 -0.27 -22.07 -1.64
C VAL A 165 -0.96 -21.85 -0.29
N SER A 166 -1.47 -22.92 0.29
CA SER A 166 -2.16 -22.87 1.58
C SER A 166 -2.24 -24.25 2.23
N ALA A 167 -2.08 -24.31 3.54
CA ALA A 167 -2.37 -25.53 4.31
C ALA A 167 -3.89 -25.75 4.47
N THR A 168 -4.68 -24.69 4.38
CA THR A 168 -6.14 -24.68 4.55
C THR A 168 -6.79 -23.81 3.47
N PRO A 169 -6.81 -24.23 2.20
CA PRO A 169 -7.40 -23.46 1.12
C PRO A 169 -8.86 -23.13 1.40
N ALA A 170 -9.28 -21.93 1.03
CA ALA A 170 -10.66 -21.47 1.16
C ALA A 170 -11.45 -21.69 -0.13
N ASP A 171 -12.76 -21.45 -0.09
CA ASP A 171 -13.66 -21.65 -1.24
C ASP A 171 -13.22 -20.87 -2.49
N TYR A 172 -12.59 -19.69 -2.30
CA TYR A 172 -12.13 -18.88 -3.42
C TYR A 172 -11.07 -19.63 -4.24
N GLU A 173 -10.03 -20.16 -3.60
CA GLU A 173 -8.95 -20.88 -4.26
C GLU A 173 -9.48 -22.15 -4.95
N LEU A 174 -10.41 -22.85 -4.30
CA LEU A 174 -11.03 -24.06 -4.87
C LEU A 174 -11.84 -23.76 -6.12
N VAL A 175 -12.55 -22.63 -6.15
CA VAL A 175 -13.31 -22.19 -7.32
C VAL A 175 -12.38 -21.74 -8.44
N GLU A 176 -11.37 -20.92 -8.14
CA GLU A 176 -10.44 -20.39 -9.17
C GLU A 176 -9.54 -21.49 -9.76
N SER A 177 -9.23 -22.55 -8.99
CA SER A 177 -8.48 -23.71 -9.47
C SER A 177 -9.34 -24.82 -10.11
N GLU A 178 -10.65 -24.59 -10.26
CA GLU A 178 -11.60 -25.59 -10.77
C GLU A 178 -11.55 -26.91 -9.97
N GLY A 179 -11.20 -26.84 -8.68
CA GLY A 179 -11.04 -27.98 -7.80
C GLY A 179 -9.75 -28.78 -8.01
N ILE A 180 -8.83 -28.30 -8.84
CA ILE A 180 -7.52 -28.95 -9.02
C ILE A 180 -6.64 -28.61 -7.82
N ILE A 181 -6.28 -29.64 -7.06
CA ILE A 181 -5.42 -29.52 -5.86
C ILE A 181 -4.23 -30.45 -6.02
N VAL A 182 -3.04 -29.92 -5.72
CA VAL A 182 -1.82 -30.71 -5.58
C VAL A 182 -1.45 -30.74 -4.09
N GLU A 183 -1.55 -31.91 -3.49
CA GLU A 183 -1.20 -32.08 -2.08
C GLU A 183 0.31 -32.34 -1.90
N GLN A 184 0.91 -31.58 -0.99
CA GLN A 184 2.29 -31.78 -0.56
C GLN A 184 2.31 -32.05 0.94
N VAL A 185 2.21 -33.32 1.30
CA VAL A 185 2.18 -33.78 2.70
C VAL A 185 3.58 -34.21 3.14
N ILE A 186 4.47 -33.24 3.31
CA ILE A 186 5.85 -33.48 3.76
C ILE A 186 6.15 -32.59 4.96
N ARG A 187 6.61 -33.22 6.05
CA ARG A 187 7.13 -32.50 7.23
C ARG A 187 8.63 -32.81 7.39
N PRO A 188 9.53 -32.13 6.67
CA PRO A 188 10.94 -32.50 6.60
C PRO A 188 11.72 -32.16 7.86
N THR A 189 11.21 -31.31 8.75
CA THR A 189 11.95 -30.75 9.89
C THR A 189 12.08 -31.72 11.07
N GLY A 190 11.24 -32.75 11.16
CA GLY A 190 11.17 -33.63 12.34
C GLY A 190 10.76 -32.92 13.64
N LEU A 191 10.41 -31.62 13.58
CA LEU A 191 9.94 -30.89 14.74
C LEU A 191 8.48 -31.24 15.02
N LEU A 192 8.20 -31.53 16.28
CA LEU A 192 6.83 -31.73 16.74
C LEU A 192 6.09 -30.41 16.86
N ASP A 193 4.78 -30.43 16.68
CA ASP A 193 3.94 -29.29 16.98
C ASP A 193 4.04 -28.92 18.46
N PRO A 194 3.93 -27.64 18.82
CA PRO A 194 3.90 -27.22 20.22
C PRO A 194 2.71 -27.87 20.94
N VAL A 195 2.90 -28.15 22.20
CA VAL A 195 1.82 -28.63 23.07
C VAL A 195 0.80 -27.49 23.23
N ILE A 196 -0.44 -27.79 22.86
CA ILE A 196 -1.55 -26.82 22.96
C ILE A 196 -2.35 -27.14 24.20
N GLU A 197 -2.52 -26.14 25.05
CA GLU A 197 -3.40 -26.18 26.22
C GLU A 197 -4.56 -25.22 26.04
N VAL A 198 -5.79 -25.70 26.15
CA VAL A 198 -7.00 -24.89 26.06
C VAL A 198 -7.45 -24.53 27.46
N ARG A 199 -7.50 -23.24 27.77
CA ARG A 199 -7.88 -22.70 29.07
C ARG A 199 -9.18 -21.88 28.98
N PRO A 200 -9.91 -21.71 30.10
CA PRO A 200 -11.08 -20.86 30.13
C PRO A 200 -10.77 -19.41 29.75
N SER A 201 -11.67 -18.74 29.04
CA SER A 201 -11.51 -17.30 28.67
C SER A 201 -11.74 -16.35 29.87
N LEU A 202 -12.34 -16.81 30.96
CA LEU A 202 -12.54 -16.01 32.18
C LEU A 202 -11.18 -15.73 32.83
N ASN A 203 -10.88 -14.45 33.09
CA ASN A 203 -9.61 -13.99 33.65
C ASN A 203 -8.37 -14.33 32.80
N GLN A 204 -8.56 -14.49 31.48
CA GLN A 204 -7.49 -14.91 30.55
C GLN A 204 -6.23 -14.02 30.59
N ILE A 205 -6.36 -12.75 30.92
CA ILE A 205 -5.22 -11.83 30.99
C ILE A 205 -4.38 -12.11 32.23
N ASP A 206 -5.02 -12.33 33.37
CA ASP A 206 -4.31 -12.63 34.63
C ASP A 206 -3.59 -13.97 34.52
N ASP A 207 -4.25 -15.00 33.97
CA ASP A 207 -3.68 -16.30 33.69
C ASP A 207 -2.49 -16.22 32.73
N LEU A 208 -2.59 -15.42 31.65
CA LEU A 208 -1.51 -15.18 30.72
C LEU A 208 -0.32 -14.50 31.41
N MET A 209 -0.56 -13.49 32.22
CA MET A 209 0.49 -12.77 32.95
C MET A 209 1.24 -13.69 33.91
N GLU A 210 0.52 -14.55 34.64
CA GLU A 210 1.09 -15.55 35.53
C GLU A 210 1.99 -16.54 34.76
N GLU A 211 1.53 -17.05 33.61
CA GLU A 211 2.31 -17.96 32.76
C GLU A 211 3.56 -17.29 32.20
N ILE A 212 3.49 -16.03 31.79
CA ILE A 212 4.66 -15.27 31.34
C ILE A 212 5.69 -15.18 32.46
N GLN A 213 5.26 -14.84 33.69
CA GLN A 213 6.15 -14.69 34.83
C GLN A 213 6.85 -16.01 35.16
N GLN A 214 6.12 -17.12 35.18
CA GLN A 214 6.69 -18.45 35.41
C GLN A 214 7.71 -18.86 34.32
N ARG A 215 7.58 -18.35 33.08
CA ARG A 215 8.52 -18.61 31.98
C ARG A 215 9.79 -17.76 32.08
N ILE A 216 9.67 -16.54 32.62
CA ILE A 216 10.83 -15.63 32.85
C ILE A 216 11.72 -16.17 33.97
N GLU A 217 11.14 -16.82 34.98
CA GLU A 217 11.87 -17.36 36.14
C GLU A 217 12.59 -18.68 35.84
N LYS A 218 12.29 -19.34 34.72
CA LYS A 218 12.96 -20.55 34.23
C LYS A 218 14.12 -20.24 33.29
#